data_6476f82305ddde9ee393f375efdd8068
#
_entry.id   6476f82305ddde9ee393f375efdd8068
#
_cell.length_a   1.000
_cell.length_b   1.000
_cell.length_c   1.000
_cell.angle_alpha   90.00
_cell.angle_beta   90.00
_cell.angle_gamma   90.00
#
_symmetry.space_group_name_H-M   'P 1'
#
loop_
_entity.id
_entity.type
_entity.pdbx_description
1 polymer ?
#
loop_
_entity_poly.entity_id
_entity_poly.type
_entity_poly.pdbx_seq_one_letter_code
_entity_poly.pdbx_strand_id
1 'polypeptide(L)'
;MKKDFLPAFRFVICSDAHIEGIGKPGYMRLKKTIDYSLGYAAEDKAYGKIDSFFIAGDLTNKGSKEEFDAFRELYDYGTEKGLDILCTVAKGHDSITMGKKSLEYYRSFTGQETDFHRVIGGYHFITLCADKSRAGDPGWD
;
A
#
# COMPACT_ATOMS: atom_id res chain seq x y z
N MET A 1 11.45 23.44 -11.38
CA MET A 1 10.00 23.53 -11.65
C MET A 1 9.65 24.93 -12.09
N LYS A 2 8.73 25.11 -13.04
CA LYS A 2 8.24 26.45 -13.43
C LYS A 2 7.58 27.09 -12.19
N LYS A 3 7.81 28.38 -12.00
CA LYS A 3 7.35 29.15 -10.81
C LYS A 3 5.84 29.15 -10.58
N ASP A 4 5.05 28.76 -11.57
CA ASP A 4 3.57 28.84 -11.58
C ASP A 4 2.89 27.46 -11.67
N PHE A 5 3.62 26.35 -11.44
CA PHE A 5 3.03 25.02 -11.45
C PHE A 5 2.47 24.69 -10.07
N LEU A 6 1.15 24.55 -9.97
CA LEU A 6 0.46 24.02 -8.82
C LEU A 6 -0.03 22.60 -9.16
N PRO A 7 0.38 21.57 -8.42
CA PRO A 7 -0.16 20.24 -8.61
C PRO A 7 -1.67 20.21 -8.36
N ALA A 8 -2.42 19.48 -9.20
CA ALA A 8 -3.85 19.21 -8.93
C ALA A 8 -3.99 18.23 -7.76
N PHE A 9 -3.07 17.29 -7.66
CA PHE A 9 -2.89 16.38 -6.52
C PHE A 9 -1.48 15.77 -6.59
N ARG A 10 -1.03 15.18 -5.48
CA ARG A 10 0.25 14.48 -5.38
C ARG A 10 0.05 13.10 -4.77
N PHE A 11 0.60 12.10 -5.40
CA PHE A 11 0.58 10.74 -4.86
C PHE A 11 1.95 10.08 -4.98
N VAL A 12 2.13 9.06 -4.16
CA VAL A 12 3.27 8.14 -4.23
C VAL A 12 2.74 6.78 -4.64
N ILE A 13 3.48 6.05 -5.45
CA ILE A 13 3.20 4.66 -5.77
C ILE A 13 4.47 3.83 -5.60
N CYS A 14 4.34 2.70 -4.93
CA CYS A 14 5.37 1.67 -4.80
C CYS A 14 4.73 0.29 -4.83
N SER A 15 5.55 -0.75 -4.91
CA SER A 15 5.15 -2.16 -4.87
C SER A 15 6.27 -2.99 -4.27
N ASP A 16 6.05 -4.28 -4.12
CA ASP A 16 7.08 -5.28 -3.80
C ASP A 16 7.85 -4.94 -2.50
N ALA A 17 7.10 -4.60 -1.46
CA ALA A 17 7.68 -4.27 -0.16
C ALA A 17 8.37 -5.49 0.46
N HIS A 18 7.84 -6.70 0.23
CA HIS A 18 8.37 -7.98 0.71
C HIS A 18 8.80 -7.91 2.18
N ILE A 19 7.86 -7.51 3.03
CA ILE A 19 8.12 -7.37 4.46
C ILE A 19 8.28 -8.76 5.09
N GLU A 20 9.41 -8.97 5.74
CA GLU A 20 9.76 -10.22 6.44
C GLU A 20 9.57 -10.11 7.97
N GLY A 21 9.32 -8.92 8.48
CA GLY A 21 9.16 -8.62 9.90
C GLY A 21 9.69 -7.23 10.26
N ILE A 22 9.40 -6.80 11.48
CA ILE A 22 9.83 -5.50 12.03
C ILE A 22 11.37 -5.39 12.00
N GLY A 23 11.87 -4.26 11.52
CA GLY A 23 13.31 -3.98 11.42
C GLY A 23 14.05 -4.70 10.30
N LYS A 24 13.40 -5.57 9.54
CA LYS A 24 14.00 -6.25 8.38
C LYS A 24 14.13 -5.31 7.18
N PRO A 25 14.93 -5.66 6.15
CA PRO A 25 15.19 -4.75 5.03
C PRO A 25 13.94 -4.21 4.33
N GLY A 26 12.93 -5.04 4.07
CA GLY A 26 11.67 -4.64 3.45
C GLY A 26 10.92 -3.60 4.29
N TYR A 27 10.75 -3.90 5.58
CA TYR A 27 10.15 -2.99 6.55
C TYR A 27 10.88 -1.64 6.60
N MET A 28 12.22 -1.67 6.72
CA MET A 28 13.01 -0.44 6.81
C MET A 28 12.95 0.40 5.53
N ARG A 29 12.92 -0.26 4.35
CA ARG A 29 12.75 0.44 3.07
C ARG A 29 11.40 1.12 2.97
N LEU A 30 10.31 0.43 3.29
CA LEU A 30 8.96 1.03 3.22
C LEU A 30 8.82 2.17 4.23
N LYS A 31 9.30 1.98 5.47
CA LYS A 31 9.32 3.06 6.47
C LYS A 31 10.05 4.30 5.97
N LYS A 32 11.25 4.10 5.41
CA LYS A 32 12.05 5.19 4.84
C LYS A 32 11.35 5.86 3.66
N THR A 33 10.64 5.09 2.82
CA THR A 33 9.86 5.65 1.70
C THR A 33 8.74 6.55 2.21
N ILE A 34 8.02 6.14 3.25
CA ILE A 34 6.99 6.96 3.91
C ILE A 34 7.62 8.26 4.45
N ASP A 35 8.67 8.15 5.25
CA ASP A 35 9.33 9.31 5.88
C ASP A 35 9.88 10.29 4.83
N TYR A 36 10.53 9.76 3.78
CA TYR A 36 11.10 10.58 2.71
C TYR A 36 10.03 11.30 1.90
N SER A 37 8.92 10.61 1.60
CA SER A 37 7.82 11.18 0.84
C SER A 37 7.15 12.33 1.59
N LEU A 38 6.94 12.17 2.89
CA LEU A 38 6.40 13.22 3.76
C LEU A 38 7.36 14.41 3.89
N GLY A 39 8.65 14.15 4.10
CA GLY A 39 9.68 15.19 4.16
C GLY A 39 9.76 15.99 2.86
N TYR A 40 9.78 15.30 1.72
CA TYR A 40 9.78 15.94 0.41
C TYR A 40 8.54 16.82 0.17
N ALA A 41 7.36 16.33 0.56
CA ALA A 41 6.15 17.12 0.43
C ALA A 41 6.18 18.36 1.32
N ALA A 42 6.68 18.25 2.56
CA ALA A 42 6.75 19.37 3.51
C ALA A 42 7.68 20.50 3.06
N GLU A 43 8.68 20.21 2.21
CA GLU A 43 9.57 21.21 1.63
C GLU A 43 8.90 22.06 0.55
N ASP A 44 7.84 21.55 -0.08
CA ASP A 44 7.08 22.28 -1.11
C ASP A 44 6.05 23.21 -0.46
N LYS A 45 6.41 24.47 -0.35
CA LYS A 45 5.55 25.52 0.25
C LYS A 45 4.25 25.76 -0.54
N ALA A 46 4.18 25.37 -1.81
CA ALA A 46 3.01 25.57 -2.65
C ALA A 46 2.02 24.42 -2.52
N TYR A 47 2.51 23.19 -2.26
CA TYR A 47 1.68 22.00 -2.13
C TYR A 47 2.30 21.01 -1.13
N GLY A 48 2.24 21.35 0.14
CA GLY A 48 2.95 20.68 1.24
C GLY A 48 2.35 19.35 1.72
N LYS A 49 1.67 18.58 0.85
CA LYS A 49 1.02 17.32 1.22
C LYS A 49 1.19 16.21 0.19
N ILE A 50 0.93 14.99 0.63
CA ILE A 50 0.67 13.80 -0.21
C ILE A 50 -0.83 13.49 -0.07
N ASP A 51 -1.54 13.43 -1.19
CA ASP A 51 -2.98 13.16 -1.19
C ASP A 51 -3.28 11.67 -1.07
N SER A 52 -2.40 10.81 -1.56
CA SER A 52 -2.50 9.36 -1.39
C SER A 52 -1.18 8.64 -1.56
N PHE A 53 -1.04 7.50 -0.89
CA PHE A 53 0.13 6.63 -0.95
C PHE A 53 -0.31 5.23 -1.35
N PHE A 54 0.07 4.79 -2.55
CA PHE A 54 -0.33 3.49 -3.10
C PHE A 54 0.76 2.45 -2.91
N ILE A 55 0.37 1.24 -2.49
CA ILE A 55 1.24 0.06 -2.42
C ILE A 55 0.58 -1.07 -3.22
N ALA A 56 1.14 -1.34 -4.40
CA ALA A 56 0.54 -2.23 -5.39
C ALA A 56 1.05 -3.68 -5.25
N GLY A 57 0.56 -4.39 -4.24
CA GLY A 57 0.83 -5.81 -4.03
C GLY A 57 2.21 -6.17 -3.49
N ASP A 58 2.41 -7.45 -3.26
CA ASP A 58 3.60 -8.06 -2.66
C ASP A 58 4.05 -7.32 -1.38
N LEU A 59 3.07 -7.12 -0.49
CA LEU A 59 3.25 -6.41 0.78
C LEU A 59 4.21 -7.19 1.69
N THR A 60 4.04 -8.51 1.72
CA THR A 60 4.76 -9.44 2.58
C THR A 60 5.63 -10.39 1.75
N ASN A 61 6.55 -11.09 2.41
CA ASN A 61 7.42 -12.04 1.72
C ASN A 61 6.77 -13.44 1.54
N LYS A 62 5.97 -13.86 2.51
CA LYS A 62 5.31 -15.19 2.51
C LYS A 62 3.86 -15.18 2.99
N GLY A 63 3.31 -14.03 3.29
CA GLY A 63 1.94 -13.91 3.79
C GLY A 63 1.75 -14.56 5.16
N SER A 64 2.75 -14.52 6.04
CA SER A 64 2.58 -14.95 7.42
C SER A 64 1.90 -13.88 8.27
N LYS A 65 1.32 -14.29 9.40
CA LYS A 65 0.70 -13.34 10.31
C LYS A 65 1.71 -12.31 10.82
N GLU A 66 2.91 -12.74 11.18
CA GLU A 66 3.99 -11.89 11.69
C GLU A 66 4.43 -10.84 10.66
N GLU A 67 4.47 -11.23 9.38
CA GLU A 67 4.81 -10.31 8.30
C GLU A 67 3.71 -9.27 8.08
N PHE A 68 2.45 -9.70 8.12
CA PHE A 68 1.31 -8.77 8.07
C PHE A 68 1.21 -7.87 9.31
N ASP A 69 1.55 -8.37 10.51
CA ASP A 69 1.63 -7.53 11.72
C ASP A 69 2.69 -6.42 11.55
N ALA A 70 3.83 -6.76 10.97
CA ALA A 70 4.86 -5.78 10.66
C ALA A 70 4.43 -4.78 9.57
N PHE A 71 3.70 -5.23 8.56
CA PHE A 71 3.11 -4.33 7.56
C PHE A 71 2.06 -3.41 8.19
N ARG A 72 1.18 -3.96 9.04
CA ARG A 72 0.17 -3.19 9.77
C ARG A 72 0.79 -2.06 10.59
N GLU A 73 1.89 -2.32 11.28
CA GLU A 73 2.59 -1.27 12.05
C GLU A 73 2.99 -0.09 11.14
N LEU A 74 3.47 -0.36 9.92
CA LEU A 74 3.81 0.69 8.95
C LEU A 74 2.57 1.37 8.35
N TYR A 75 1.50 0.63 8.15
CA TYR A 75 0.23 1.18 7.71
C TYR A 75 -0.33 2.17 8.75
N ASP A 76 -0.37 1.75 10.02
CA ASP A 76 -0.81 2.59 11.13
C ASP A 76 0.12 3.82 11.28
N TYR A 77 1.44 3.60 11.22
CA TYR A 77 2.43 4.68 11.27
C TYR A 77 2.23 5.75 10.18
N GLY A 78 1.95 5.33 8.95
CA GLY A 78 1.72 6.26 7.83
C GLY A 78 0.37 6.99 7.96
N THR A 79 -0.68 6.28 8.36
CA THR A 79 -2.02 6.86 8.55
C THR A 79 -2.05 7.85 9.71
N GLU A 80 -1.37 7.57 10.81
CA GLU A 80 -1.20 8.51 11.93
C GLU A 80 -0.48 9.81 11.51
N LYS A 81 0.38 9.73 10.50
CA LYS A 81 1.04 10.90 9.88
C LYS A 81 0.18 11.60 8.82
N GLY A 82 -1.05 11.17 8.64
CA GLY A 82 -2.02 11.79 7.72
C GLY A 82 -1.97 11.29 6.29
N LEU A 83 -1.28 10.16 6.01
CA LEU A 83 -1.33 9.55 4.69
C LEU A 83 -2.64 8.78 4.47
N ASP A 84 -3.29 8.97 3.32
CA ASP A 84 -4.31 8.06 2.81
C ASP A 84 -3.62 6.90 2.10
N ILE A 85 -3.39 5.79 2.83
CA ILE A 85 -2.70 4.63 2.30
C ILE A 85 -3.70 3.69 1.62
N LEU A 86 -3.52 3.52 0.33
CA LEU A 86 -4.25 2.57 -0.49
C LEU A 86 -3.31 1.43 -0.88
N CYS A 87 -3.66 0.22 -0.51
CA CYS A 87 -2.83 -0.93 -0.81
C CYS A 87 -3.69 -2.09 -1.34
N THR A 88 -3.06 -3.06 -1.94
CA THR A 88 -3.69 -4.31 -2.33
C THR A 88 -2.78 -5.47 -1.99
N VAL A 89 -3.35 -6.63 -1.76
CA VAL A 89 -2.61 -7.88 -1.62
C VAL A 89 -2.57 -8.59 -2.96
N ALA A 90 -1.51 -9.35 -3.20
CA ALA A 90 -1.39 -10.24 -4.35
C ALA A 90 -1.47 -11.70 -3.90
N LYS A 91 -1.99 -12.56 -4.76
CA LYS A 91 -1.77 -14.01 -4.65
C LYS A 91 -0.25 -14.25 -4.83
N GLY A 92 0.28 -15.31 -4.31
CA GLY A 92 1.72 -15.52 -4.31
C GLY A 92 2.29 -15.08 -2.97
N HIS A 93 3.21 -14.15 -2.93
CA HIS A 93 3.91 -13.76 -1.70
C HIS A 93 2.97 -13.47 -0.53
N ASP A 94 1.92 -12.71 -0.74
CA ASP A 94 0.97 -12.34 0.33
C ASP A 94 0.07 -13.50 0.80
N SER A 95 0.10 -14.67 0.17
CA SER A 95 -0.80 -15.78 0.47
C SER A 95 -0.11 -17.14 0.70
N ILE A 96 1.21 -17.25 0.55
CA ILE A 96 1.95 -18.51 0.63
C ILE A 96 1.65 -19.25 1.94
N THR A 97 1.70 -18.55 3.07
CA THR A 97 1.57 -19.17 4.40
C THR A 97 0.12 -19.32 4.86
N MET A 98 -0.66 -18.25 4.74
CA MET A 98 -2.03 -18.23 5.32
C MET A 98 -3.13 -18.49 4.27
N GLY A 99 -2.81 -18.50 2.97
CA GLY A 99 -3.82 -18.67 1.92
C GLY A 99 -4.93 -17.61 2.02
N LYS A 100 -6.19 -18.04 1.97
CA LYS A 100 -7.37 -17.15 2.08
C LYS A 100 -7.40 -16.30 3.34
N LYS A 101 -6.86 -16.78 4.45
CA LYS A 101 -6.81 -16.01 5.72
C LYS A 101 -5.96 -14.75 5.62
N SER A 102 -5.02 -14.69 4.68
CA SER A 102 -4.27 -13.46 4.39
C SER A 102 -5.19 -12.31 4.02
N LEU A 103 -6.17 -12.59 3.16
CA LEU A 103 -7.12 -11.57 2.69
C LEU A 103 -8.05 -11.11 3.83
N GLU A 104 -8.53 -12.04 4.64
CA GLU A 104 -9.34 -11.70 5.82
C GLU A 104 -8.54 -10.83 6.78
N TYR A 105 -7.28 -11.20 7.01
CA TYR A 105 -6.40 -10.46 7.90
C TYR A 105 -6.07 -9.05 7.35
N TYR A 106 -5.73 -8.96 6.06
CA TYR A 106 -5.53 -7.69 5.36
C TYR A 106 -6.75 -6.76 5.52
N ARG A 107 -7.96 -7.27 5.24
CA ARG A 107 -9.20 -6.50 5.37
C ARG A 107 -9.46 -6.04 6.80
N SER A 108 -9.08 -6.84 7.80
CA SER A 108 -9.35 -6.55 9.22
C SER A 108 -8.69 -5.29 9.72
N PHE A 109 -7.55 -4.89 9.15
CA PHE A 109 -6.84 -3.68 9.58
C PHE A 109 -6.86 -2.54 8.54
N THR A 110 -6.95 -2.86 7.24
CA THR A 110 -7.02 -1.81 6.21
C THR A 110 -8.45 -1.35 5.94
N GLY A 111 -9.44 -2.22 6.17
CA GLY A 111 -10.82 -1.99 5.73
C GLY A 111 -10.97 -1.97 4.20
N GLN A 112 -9.96 -2.38 3.45
CA GLN A 112 -9.94 -2.28 1.98
C GLN A 112 -10.23 -3.63 1.33
N GLU A 113 -10.90 -3.58 0.18
CA GLU A 113 -11.02 -4.71 -0.73
C GLU A 113 -9.79 -4.78 -1.64
N THR A 114 -9.58 -5.92 -2.30
CA THR A 114 -8.48 -6.10 -3.25
C THR A 114 -8.74 -5.38 -4.57
N ASP A 115 -10.02 -5.36 -4.98
CA ASP A 115 -10.49 -4.61 -6.14
C ASP A 115 -11.29 -3.42 -5.62
N PHE A 116 -10.83 -2.23 -5.91
CA PHE A 116 -11.54 -1.04 -5.48
C PHE A 116 -11.39 0.11 -6.48
N HIS A 117 -12.29 1.07 -6.35
CA HIS A 117 -12.27 2.33 -7.07
C HIS A 117 -12.28 3.48 -6.06
N ARG A 118 -11.38 4.43 -6.27
CA ARG A 118 -11.29 5.66 -5.47
C ARG A 118 -11.23 6.87 -6.39
N VAL A 119 -11.87 7.96 -6.00
CA VAL A 119 -11.74 9.26 -6.67
C VAL A 119 -10.91 10.18 -5.78
N ILE A 120 -9.80 10.67 -6.28
CA ILE A 120 -8.87 11.55 -5.57
C ILE A 120 -8.57 12.75 -6.46
N GLY A 121 -8.84 13.95 -6.00
CA GLY A 121 -8.63 15.17 -6.79
C GLY A 121 -9.41 15.21 -8.11
N GLY A 122 -10.52 14.47 -8.24
CA GLY A 122 -11.29 14.32 -9.48
C GLY A 122 -10.78 13.25 -10.45
N TYR A 123 -9.69 12.55 -10.11
CA TYR A 123 -9.13 11.44 -10.89
C TYR A 123 -9.59 10.09 -10.33
N HIS A 124 -9.85 9.15 -11.23
CA HIS A 124 -10.31 7.81 -10.90
C HIS A 124 -9.13 6.85 -10.78
N PHE A 125 -8.95 6.26 -9.61
CA PHE A 125 -7.97 5.21 -9.33
C PHE A 125 -8.72 3.88 -9.23
N ILE A 126 -8.33 2.92 -10.05
CA ILE A 126 -8.92 1.58 -10.09
C ILE A 126 -7.82 0.58 -9.78
N THR A 127 -8.02 -0.20 -8.70
CA THR A 127 -7.14 -1.29 -8.33
C THR A 127 -7.82 -2.60 -8.68
N LEU A 128 -7.11 -3.48 -9.34
CA LEU A 128 -7.59 -4.80 -9.75
C LEU A 128 -6.62 -5.86 -9.25
N CYS A 129 -7.17 -6.87 -8.58
CA CYS A 129 -6.42 -8.07 -8.23
C CYS A 129 -6.55 -9.09 -9.37
N ALA A 130 -5.47 -9.29 -10.12
CA ALA A 130 -5.46 -10.14 -11.30
C ALA A 130 -5.74 -11.65 -11.00
N ASP A 131 -5.65 -12.04 -9.73
CA ASP A 131 -5.71 -13.44 -9.32
C ASP A 131 -7.12 -14.05 -9.27
N LYS A 132 -8.15 -13.24 -9.43
CA LYS A 132 -9.54 -13.70 -9.45
C LYS A 132 -9.99 -14.30 -10.79
N SER A 133 -9.22 -14.18 -11.86
CA SER A 133 -9.75 -14.33 -13.23
C SER A 133 -9.30 -15.56 -13.98
N ARG A 134 -8.52 -16.47 -13.43
CA ARG A 134 -8.12 -17.69 -14.12
C ARG A 134 -9.18 -18.76 -13.92
N ALA A 135 -9.94 -19.07 -14.98
CA ALA A 135 -10.82 -20.23 -15.02
C ALA A 135 -10.03 -21.49 -14.64
N GLY A 136 -10.45 -22.18 -13.56
CA GLY A 136 -9.80 -23.38 -13.06
C GLY A 136 -8.71 -23.16 -12.00
N ASP A 137 -8.37 -21.93 -11.66
CA ASP A 137 -7.58 -21.64 -10.45
C ASP A 137 -8.53 -21.70 -9.24
N PRO A 138 -8.20 -22.48 -8.19
CA PRO A 138 -8.92 -22.39 -6.91
C PRO A 138 -8.66 -21.06 -6.25
N GLY A 139 -9.11 -19.98 -6.90
CA GLY A 139 -8.92 -18.59 -6.51
C GLY A 139 -9.00 -18.32 -5.02
N TRP A 140 -9.11 -17.12 -4.64
CA TRP A 140 -9.42 -16.68 -3.27
C TRP A 140 -10.86 -17.10 -2.82
N ASP A 141 -11.54 -17.99 -3.58
CA ASP A 141 -12.88 -18.51 -3.28
C ASP A 141 -12.92 -19.51 -2.12
#